data_63bbe3caa894d90d06fc6cae048c56c3
#
_entry.id   63bbe3caa894d90d06fc6cae048c56c3
#
_cell.length_a   1.000
_cell.length_b   1.000
_cell.length_c   1.000
_cell.angle_alpha   90.00
_cell.angle_beta   90.00
_cell.angle_gamma   90.00
#
_symmetry.space_group_name_H-M   'P 1'
#
loop_
_entity.id
_entity.type
_entity.pdbx_description
1 polymer ?
#
loop_
_entity_poly.entity_id
_entity_poly.type
_entity_poly.pdbx_seq_one_letter_code
_entity_poly.pdbx_strand_id
1 'polypeptide(L)'
;MEDNLNCIYRVINFMEKNYDQPVSVKELEEISNYSYRNIQRIFKYSCGETIGAFQQRLKVENAYKRILYTQENLTTIAIEVGFANIASFSKAFKQHFGISPKAAKLSKEQLLCEDEIIPVTSDVLLEPEIVFLKPMQVYYQSIKTYYNNEEIEVLWENFMQNGFPDSGTEYFGVIADEPLIKTEINCRYDACSSAQSINKKLPSKAIFGGKYARFTHTGSYETIDETYTKIYSRWIFNSGLEFSHSPIIEKYERHIEQEDNQEEQLTYILLPLK
;
A
#
# COMPACT_ATOMS: atom_id res chain seq x y z
N MET A 1 -8.24 -0.81 24.17
CA MET A 1 -7.91 -1.07 22.75
C MET A 1 -7.53 0.22 22.05
N GLU A 2 -8.25 1.29 22.25
CA GLU A 2 -8.01 2.63 21.68
C GLU A 2 -6.63 3.22 22.07
N ASP A 3 -6.22 3.07 23.34
CA ASP A 3 -4.90 3.53 23.81
C ASP A 3 -3.73 2.83 23.09
N ASN A 4 -3.88 1.54 22.79
CA ASN A 4 -2.86 0.78 22.06
C ASN A 4 -2.73 1.25 20.61
N LEU A 5 -3.86 1.56 19.94
CA LEU A 5 -3.84 2.08 18.56
C LEU A 5 -3.21 3.47 18.51
N ASN A 6 -3.56 4.35 19.45
CA ASN A 6 -2.96 5.69 19.54
C ASN A 6 -1.46 5.65 19.80
N CYS A 7 -1.02 4.69 20.61
CA CYS A 7 0.41 4.46 20.87
C CYS A 7 1.14 4.03 19.59
N ILE A 8 0.60 3.04 18.88
CA ILE A 8 1.20 2.54 17.64
C ILE A 8 1.17 3.61 16.55
N TYR A 9 0.11 4.40 16.45
CA TYR A 9 0.05 5.53 15.52
C TYR A 9 1.20 6.54 15.76
N ARG A 10 1.51 6.87 17.02
CA ARG A 10 2.66 7.74 17.34
C ARG A 10 3.99 7.12 16.92
N VAL A 11 4.17 5.83 17.14
CA VAL A 11 5.37 5.08 16.72
C VAL A 11 5.51 5.10 15.21
N ILE A 12 4.45 4.83 14.47
CA ILE A 12 4.44 4.87 13.00
C ILE A 12 4.81 6.26 12.50
N ASN A 13 4.10 7.30 12.96
CA ASN A 13 4.38 8.67 12.55
C ASN A 13 5.83 9.09 12.82
N PHE A 14 6.40 8.64 13.93
CA PHE A 14 7.80 8.90 14.24
C PHE A 14 8.73 8.19 13.25
N MET A 15 8.47 6.92 12.97
CA MET A 15 9.27 6.13 12.03
C MET A 15 9.15 6.67 10.59
N GLU A 16 7.98 7.11 10.17
CA GLU A 16 7.77 7.73 8.85
C GLU A 16 8.55 9.03 8.69
N LYS A 17 8.60 9.85 9.74
CA LYS A 17 9.35 11.12 9.71
C LYS A 17 10.88 10.93 9.78
N ASN A 18 11.33 9.80 10.34
CA ASN A 18 12.74 9.50 10.58
C ASN A 18 13.14 8.19 9.90
N TYR A 19 12.55 7.85 8.75
CA TYR A 19 12.75 6.55 8.12
C TYR A 19 14.20 6.32 7.66
N ASP A 20 14.91 7.38 7.32
CA ASP A 20 16.31 7.41 6.88
C ASP A 20 17.30 7.20 8.01
N GLN A 21 16.89 7.39 9.27
CA GLN A 21 17.72 7.28 10.45
C GLN A 21 17.51 5.95 11.19
N PRO A 22 18.51 5.48 11.95
CA PRO A 22 18.31 4.36 12.88
C PRO A 22 17.36 4.78 14.00
N VAL A 23 16.30 4.05 14.21
CA VAL A 23 15.38 4.27 15.33
C VAL A 23 15.85 3.50 16.54
N SER A 24 16.13 4.19 17.66
CA SER A 24 16.60 3.57 18.88
C SER A 24 15.45 3.00 19.73
N VAL A 25 15.78 1.98 20.52
CA VAL A 25 14.84 1.38 21.48
C VAL A 25 14.30 2.43 22.46
N LYS A 26 15.19 3.32 22.94
CA LYS A 26 14.86 4.36 23.92
C LYS A 26 13.81 5.34 23.36
N GLU A 27 13.99 5.80 22.13
CA GLU A 27 13.01 6.68 21.46
C GLU A 27 11.64 6.02 21.33
N LEU A 28 11.60 4.73 20.94
CA LEU A 28 10.36 3.99 20.84
C LEU A 28 9.65 3.85 22.20
N GLU A 29 10.40 3.60 23.28
CA GLU A 29 9.85 3.51 24.63
C GLU A 29 9.30 4.87 25.12
N GLU A 30 10.03 5.94 24.86
CA GLU A 30 9.61 7.31 25.21
C GLU A 30 8.34 7.74 24.45
N ILE A 31 8.25 7.45 23.16
CA ILE A 31 7.11 7.83 22.33
C ILE A 31 5.86 7.01 22.67
N SER A 32 6.06 5.72 22.95
CA SER A 32 4.96 4.80 23.20
C SER A 32 4.47 4.77 24.64
N ASN A 33 5.32 5.12 25.58
CA ASN A 33 5.16 4.89 27.04
C ASN A 33 5.06 3.38 27.39
N TYR A 34 5.63 2.51 26.57
CA TYR A 34 5.68 1.05 26.79
C TYR A 34 7.12 0.56 26.72
N SER A 35 7.42 -0.55 27.39
CA SER A 35 8.69 -1.24 27.19
C SER A 35 8.79 -1.77 25.74
N TYR A 36 10.02 -1.83 25.22
CA TYR A 36 10.27 -2.28 23.84
C TYR A 36 9.65 -3.64 23.51
N ARG A 37 9.72 -4.59 24.45
CA ARG A 37 9.08 -5.90 24.29
C ARG A 37 7.57 -5.79 24.08
N ASN A 38 6.92 -4.90 24.79
CA ASN A 38 5.47 -4.69 24.69
C ASN A 38 5.13 -3.99 23.38
N ILE A 39 5.92 -2.97 22.97
CA ILE A 39 5.74 -2.28 21.69
C ILE A 39 5.86 -3.28 20.54
N GLN A 40 6.90 -4.12 20.51
CA GLN A 40 7.08 -5.11 19.46
C GLN A 40 5.85 -6.03 19.30
N ARG A 41 5.28 -6.47 20.42
CA ARG A 41 4.11 -7.34 20.42
C ARG A 41 2.87 -6.61 19.90
N ILE A 42 2.61 -5.39 20.39
CA ILE A 42 1.46 -4.59 19.99
C ILE A 42 1.62 -4.18 18.51
N PHE A 43 2.79 -3.72 18.12
CA PHE A 43 3.08 -3.31 16.74
C PHE A 43 2.85 -4.46 15.75
N LYS A 44 3.43 -5.64 16.03
CA LYS A 44 3.23 -6.82 15.18
C LYS A 44 1.77 -7.24 15.10
N TYR A 45 1.03 -7.14 16.21
CA TYR A 45 -0.41 -7.43 16.22
C TYR A 45 -1.19 -6.41 15.39
N SER A 46 -0.87 -5.10 15.51
CA SER A 46 -1.62 -4.03 14.84
C SER A 46 -1.23 -3.85 13.37
N CYS A 47 0.04 -4.05 13.02
CA CYS A 47 0.56 -3.77 11.67
C CYS A 47 0.79 -5.04 10.84
N GLY A 48 0.70 -6.24 11.44
CA GLY A 48 0.98 -7.51 10.78
C GLY A 48 2.47 -7.80 10.55
N GLU A 49 3.37 -6.85 10.82
CA GLU A 49 4.81 -6.97 10.62
C GLU A 49 5.63 -6.47 11.82
N THR A 50 6.92 -6.80 11.88
CA THR A 50 7.80 -6.32 12.95
C THR A 50 8.23 -4.87 12.72
N ILE A 51 8.62 -4.14 13.78
CA ILE A 51 9.16 -2.77 13.69
C ILE A 51 10.34 -2.69 12.72
N GLY A 52 11.26 -3.66 12.78
CA GLY A 52 12.43 -3.68 11.88
C GLY A 52 12.05 -3.93 10.42
N ALA A 53 11.08 -4.82 10.15
CA ALA A 53 10.55 -5.05 8.80
C ALA A 53 9.86 -3.80 8.26
N PHE A 54 9.05 -3.14 9.09
CA PHE A 54 8.38 -1.89 8.76
C PHE A 54 9.40 -0.80 8.40
N GLN A 55 10.44 -0.60 9.22
CA GLN A 55 11.47 0.39 8.93
C GLN A 55 12.22 0.10 7.63
N GLN A 56 12.58 -1.16 7.39
CA GLN A 56 13.24 -1.54 6.15
C GLN A 56 12.34 -1.30 4.93
N ARG A 57 11.06 -1.60 5.05
CA ARG A 57 10.05 -1.33 4.02
C ARG A 57 9.95 0.15 3.71
N LEU A 58 9.81 1.01 4.73
CA LEU A 58 9.80 2.46 4.55
C LEU A 58 11.01 2.97 3.74
N LYS A 59 12.22 2.46 4.03
CA LYS A 59 13.43 2.86 3.30
C LYS A 59 13.36 2.50 1.82
N VAL A 60 12.97 1.26 1.51
CA VAL A 60 12.94 0.81 0.11
C VAL A 60 11.79 1.42 -0.67
N GLU A 61 10.63 1.65 -0.05
CA GLU A 61 9.50 2.34 -0.67
C GLU A 61 9.82 3.80 -0.98
N ASN A 62 10.46 4.52 -0.04
CA ASN A 62 10.91 5.89 -0.30
C ASN A 62 11.97 5.95 -1.40
N ALA A 63 12.89 5.00 -1.41
CA ALA A 63 13.86 4.89 -2.48
C ALA A 63 13.17 4.66 -3.84
N TYR A 64 12.14 3.83 -3.87
CA TYR A 64 11.39 3.55 -5.08
C TYR A 64 10.67 4.79 -5.59
N LYS A 65 9.98 5.54 -4.70
CA LYS A 65 9.37 6.82 -5.05
C LYS A 65 10.41 7.80 -5.64
N ARG A 66 11.60 7.89 -5.05
CA ARG A 66 12.67 8.75 -5.57
C ARG A 66 13.19 8.27 -6.92
N ILE A 67 13.33 6.96 -7.14
CA ILE A 67 13.68 6.42 -8.46
C ILE A 67 12.67 6.86 -9.51
N LEU A 68 11.39 6.82 -9.20
CA LEU A 68 10.31 7.18 -10.11
C LEU A 68 10.21 8.70 -10.35
N TYR A 69 10.29 9.49 -9.29
CA TYR A 69 9.95 10.92 -9.35
C TYR A 69 11.14 11.86 -9.55
N THR A 70 12.38 11.35 -9.44
CA THR A 70 13.59 12.18 -9.59
C THR A 70 14.53 11.64 -10.66
N GLN A 71 15.55 12.45 -11.00
CA GLN A 71 16.67 12.04 -11.86
C GLN A 71 17.92 11.65 -11.06
N GLU A 72 17.78 11.49 -9.74
CA GLU A 72 18.89 11.16 -8.87
C GLU A 72 19.56 9.82 -9.23
N ASN A 73 20.83 9.71 -8.93
CA ASN A 73 21.53 8.45 -9.12
C ASN A 73 21.21 7.47 -7.96
N LEU A 74 21.26 6.18 -8.26
CA LEU A 74 20.89 5.13 -7.29
C LEU A 74 21.77 5.11 -6.03
N THR A 75 23.03 5.56 -6.13
CA THR A 75 23.92 5.60 -4.97
C THR A 75 23.51 6.72 -4.02
N THR A 76 23.17 7.90 -4.53
CA THR A 76 22.65 9.02 -3.75
C THR A 76 21.35 8.60 -3.06
N ILE A 77 20.40 8.05 -3.82
CA ILE A 77 19.13 7.55 -3.25
C ILE A 77 19.38 6.56 -2.11
N ALA A 78 20.26 5.57 -2.32
CA ALA A 78 20.57 4.55 -1.32
C ALA A 78 21.05 5.14 0.01
N ILE A 79 21.97 6.10 -0.07
CA ILE A 79 22.53 6.75 1.13
C ILE A 79 21.50 7.62 1.84
N GLU A 80 20.74 8.40 1.09
CA GLU A 80 19.77 9.35 1.65
C GLU A 80 18.52 8.68 2.23
N VAL A 81 18.20 7.46 1.79
CA VAL A 81 17.16 6.66 2.47
C VAL A 81 17.71 5.81 3.62
N GLY A 82 18.97 6.01 4.00
CA GLY A 82 19.58 5.45 5.20
C GLY A 82 20.16 4.04 5.03
N PHE A 83 20.63 3.64 3.82
CA PHE A 83 21.45 2.45 3.64
C PHE A 83 22.94 2.79 3.71
N ALA A 84 23.73 1.89 4.28
CA ALA A 84 25.17 2.08 4.42
C ALA A 84 25.90 2.10 3.05
N ASN A 85 25.37 1.45 2.03
CA ASN A 85 25.93 1.40 0.69
C ASN A 85 24.91 0.88 -0.33
N ILE A 86 25.24 1.07 -1.62
CA ILE A 86 24.41 0.65 -2.76
C ILE A 86 24.18 -0.87 -2.81
N ALA A 87 25.09 -1.70 -2.33
CA ALA A 87 24.96 -3.14 -2.37
C ALA A 87 23.89 -3.63 -1.38
N SER A 88 23.89 -3.12 -0.13
CA SER A 88 22.90 -3.42 0.88
C SER A 88 21.51 -2.92 0.46
N PHE A 89 21.44 -1.73 -0.12
CA PHE A 89 20.23 -1.19 -0.71
C PHE A 89 19.68 -2.08 -1.82
N SER A 90 20.50 -2.41 -2.83
CA SER A 90 20.07 -3.21 -3.98
C SER A 90 19.57 -4.58 -3.57
N LYS A 91 20.19 -5.20 -2.55
CA LYS A 91 19.75 -6.47 -1.99
C LYS A 91 18.38 -6.34 -1.33
N ALA A 92 18.21 -5.35 -0.46
CA ALA A 92 16.95 -5.11 0.25
C ALA A 92 15.81 -4.76 -0.73
N PHE A 93 16.09 -3.90 -1.69
CA PHE A 93 15.15 -3.49 -2.74
C PHE A 93 14.69 -4.70 -3.57
N LYS A 94 15.64 -5.50 -4.07
CA LYS A 94 15.29 -6.71 -4.82
C LYS A 94 14.53 -7.74 -3.99
N GLN A 95 14.87 -7.88 -2.70
CA GLN A 95 14.14 -8.76 -1.79
C GLN A 95 12.69 -8.30 -1.58
N HIS A 96 12.48 -6.99 -1.57
CA HIS A 96 11.17 -6.40 -1.33
C HIS A 96 10.29 -6.40 -2.59
N PHE A 97 10.80 -5.86 -3.69
CA PHE A 97 10.06 -5.66 -4.93
C PHE A 97 10.24 -6.78 -5.99
N GLY A 98 11.14 -7.72 -5.79
CA GLY A 98 11.45 -8.77 -6.77
C GLY A 98 12.43 -8.34 -7.87
N ILE A 99 12.51 -7.06 -8.20
CA ILE A 99 13.38 -6.48 -9.24
C ILE A 99 14.53 -5.66 -8.65
N SER A 100 15.55 -5.37 -9.45
CA SER A 100 16.65 -4.50 -9.02
C SER A 100 16.27 -3.01 -9.13
N PRO A 101 16.92 -2.11 -8.34
CA PRO A 101 16.70 -0.66 -8.50
C PRO A 101 17.00 -0.15 -9.91
N LYS A 102 17.97 -0.78 -10.60
CA LYS A 102 18.28 -0.44 -11.99
C LYS A 102 17.16 -0.85 -12.94
N ALA A 103 16.56 -2.03 -12.74
CA ALA A 103 15.41 -2.46 -13.53
C ALA A 103 14.21 -1.52 -13.30
N ALA A 104 13.92 -1.16 -12.04
CA ALA A 104 12.87 -0.20 -11.72
C ALA A 104 13.05 1.16 -12.42
N LYS A 105 14.30 1.66 -12.52
CA LYS A 105 14.61 2.89 -13.23
C LYS A 105 14.38 2.78 -14.73
N LEU A 106 14.74 1.63 -15.34
CA LEU A 106 14.49 1.37 -16.76
C LEU A 106 13.00 1.24 -17.08
N SER A 107 12.23 0.57 -16.22
CA SER A 107 10.78 0.45 -16.41
C SER A 107 10.07 1.80 -16.36
N LYS A 108 10.54 2.76 -15.54
CA LYS A 108 10.06 4.14 -15.57
C LYS A 108 10.22 4.76 -16.96
N GLU A 109 11.39 4.61 -17.57
CA GLU A 109 11.67 5.17 -18.89
C GLU A 109 10.74 4.57 -19.95
N GLN A 110 10.42 3.28 -19.83
CA GLN A 110 9.45 2.60 -20.71
C GLN A 110 8.02 3.13 -20.51
N LEU A 111 7.56 3.29 -19.27
CA LEU A 111 6.24 3.85 -18.97
C LEU A 111 6.07 5.27 -19.53
N LEU A 112 7.10 6.08 -19.44
CA LEU A 112 7.10 7.46 -19.99
C LEU A 112 7.10 7.48 -21.52
N CYS A 113 7.67 6.45 -22.16
CA CYS A 113 7.66 6.31 -23.63
C CYS A 113 6.34 5.74 -24.15
N GLU A 114 5.64 4.90 -23.39
CA GLU A 114 4.34 4.35 -23.80
C GLU A 114 3.22 5.41 -23.78
N ASP A 115 3.32 6.46 -22.95
CA ASP A 115 2.37 7.58 -22.95
C ASP A 115 2.38 8.42 -24.25
N GLU A 116 3.43 8.35 -25.07
CA GLU A 116 3.45 8.94 -26.38
C GLU A 116 2.66 8.15 -27.45
N ILE A 117 2.29 6.90 -27.15
CA ILE A 117 1.73 5.96 -28.14
C ILE A 117 0.22 5.72 -27.93
N ILE A 118 -0.35 6.03 -26.78
CA ILE A 118 -1.80 5.88 -26.56
C ILE A 118 -2.51 7.14 -27.00
N PRO A 119 -3.27 7.13 -28.14
CA PRO A 119 -4.06 8.27 -28.52
C PRO A 119 -5.12 8.52 -27.44
N VAL A 120 -5.06 9.72 -26.86
CA VAL A 120 -6.01 10.19 -25.86
C VAL A 120 -7.38 10.32 -26.47
N THR A 121 -8.21 9.29 -26.37
CA THR A 121 -9.60 9.34 -26.87
C THR A 121 -10.58 9.92 -25.86
N SER A 122 -10.18 10.28 -24.66
CA SER A 122 -11.02 11.04 -23.73
C SER A 122 -10.16 11.89 -22.76
N ASP A 123 -10.31 13.22 -22.88
CA ASP A 123 -9.74 14.25 -22.00
C ASP A 123 -10.44 14.32 -20.62
N VAL A 124 -10.92 13.21 -20.08
CA VAL A 124 -11.45 13.23 -18.72
C VAL A 124 -10.26 13.22 -17.77
N LEU A 125 -9.91 14.41 -17.28
CA LEU A 125 -9.02 14.58 -16.13
C LEU A 125 -9.57 13.74 -14.99
N LEU A 126 -8.78 12.78 -14.55
CA LEU A 126 -9.12 11.95 -13.41
C LEU A 126 -8.88 12.80 -12.14
N GLU A 127 -9.89 13.55 -11.72
CA GLU A 127 -9.79 14.37 -10.50
C GLU A 127 -10.23 13.54 -9.29
N PRO A 128 -9.35 13.32 -8.32
CA PRO A 128 -9.72 12.61 -7.11
C PRO A 128 -10.50 13.51 -6.15
N GLU A 129 -11.35 12.90 -5.38
CA GLU A 129 -11.90 13.53 -4.18
C GLU A 129 -10.92 13.37 -3.00
N ILE A 130 -10.65 14.46 -2.28
CA ILE A 130 -9.84 14.38 -1.06
C ILE A 130 -10.74 13.96 0.11
N VAL A 131 -10.43 12.82 0.68
CA VAL A 131 -11.19 12.22 1.77
C VAL A 131 -10.32 11.96 3.00
N PHE A 132 -10.95 11.92 4.18
CA PHE A 132 -10.30 11.58 5.44
C PHE A 132 -10.88 10.28 6.00
N LEU A 133 -10.07 9.24 6.01
CA LEU A 133 -10.45 7.96 6.61
C LEU A 133 -10.25 8.01 8.12
N LYS A 134 -11.20 7.43 8.86
CA LYS A 134 -11.04 7.15 10.29
C LYS A 134 -10.22 5.87 10.49
N PRO A 135 -9.45 5.77 11.59
CA PRO A 135 -8.82 4.51 11.95
C PRO A 135 -9.86 3.39 12.07
N MET A 136 -9.55 2.24 11.51
CA MET A 136 -10.42 1.06 11.58
C MET A 136 -9.61 -0.21 11.83
N GLN A 137 -10.21 -1.18 12.49
CA GLN A 137 -9.66 -2.53 12.62
C GLN A 137 -10.24 -3.40 11.51
N VAL A 138 -9.38 -4.15 10.84
CA VAL A 138 -9.78 -5.10 9.80
C VAL A 138 -9.23 -6.48 10.10
N TYR A 139 -9.92 -7.50 9.60
CA TYR A 139 -9.52 -8.90 9.63
C TYR A 139 -9.05 -9.27 8.23
N TYR A 140 -7.94 -10.01 8.10
CA TYR A 140 -7.29 -10.12 6.81
C TYR A 140 -6.68 -11.49 6.53
N GLN A 141 -6.46 -11.75 5.25
CA GLN A 141 -5.62 -12.80 4.72
C GLN A 141 -4.66 -12.17 3.70
N SER A 142 -3.38 -12.52 3.78
CA SER A 142 -2.31 -11.92 2.97
C SER A 142 -1.79 -12.87 1.92
N ILE A 143 -1.42 -12.29 0.77
CA ILE A 143 -0.57 -12.94 -0.21
C ILE A 143 0.56 -11.99 -0.62
N LYS A 144 1.67 -12.55 -1.07
CA LYS A 144 2.73 -11.80 -1.74
C LYS A 144 2.80 -12.25 -3.18
N THR A 145 2.38 -11.40 -4.08
CA THR A 145 2.23 -11.72 -5.51
C THR A 145 2.37 -10.48 -6.37
N TYR A 146 2.30 -10.65 -7.67
CA TYR A 146 2.16 -9.54 -8.60
C TYR A 146 0.76 -8.94 -8.49
N TYR A 147 0.66 -7.61 -8.63
CA TYR A 147 -0.62 -6.95 -8.63
C TYR A 147 -1.45 -7.35 -9.88
N ASN A 148 -2.75 -7.53 -9.68
CA ASN A 148 -3.72 -7.90 -10.73
C ASN A 148 -3.40 -9.22 -11.45
N ASN A 149 -3.14 -10.28 -10.72
CA ASN A 149 -3.00 -11.62 -11.26
C ASN A 149 -4.03 -12.58 -10.64
N GLU A 150 -4.16 -13.77 -11.24
CA GLU A 150 -5.09 -14.83 -10.82
C GLU A 150 -4.94 -15.22 -9.33
N GLU A 151 -3.76 -15.02 -8.73
CA GLU A 151 -3.54 -15.34 -7.32
C GLU A 151 -4.31 -14.41 -6.36
N ILE A 152 -4.59 -13.16 -6.77
CA ILE A 152 -5.43 -12.23 -5.99
C ILE A 152 -6.89 -12.70 -6.00
N GLU A 153 -7.37 -13.19 -7.15
CA GLU A 153 -8.73 -13.77 -7.25
C GLU A 153 -8.85 -15.00 -6.36
N VAL A 154 -7.92 -15.93 -6.47
CA VAL A 154 -7.87 -17.11 -5.59
C VAL A 154 -7.79 -16.74 -4.11
N LEU A 155 -7.06 -15.66 -3.75
CA LEU A 155 -7.04 -15.15 -2.39
C LEU A 155 -8.43 -14.71 -1.94
N TRP A 156 -9.16 -13.94 -2.77
CA TRP A 156 -10.50 -13.48 -2.45
C TRP A 156 -11.50 -14.62 -2.33
N GLU A 157 -11.49 -15.59 -3.25
CA GLU A 157 -12.31 -16.78 -3.15
C GLU A 157 -12.09 -17.52 -1.81
N ASN A 158 -10.82 -17.80 -1.48
CA ASN A 158 -10.46 -18.44 -0.21
C ASN A 158 -10.84 -17.60 1.02
N PHE A 159 -10.72 -16.26 0.92
CA PHE A 159 -11.08 -15.35 1.98
C PHE A 159 -12.60 -15.38 2.25
N MET A 160 -13.41 -15.36 1.20
CA MET A 160 -14.87 -15.37 1.30
C MET A 160 -15.44 -16.68 1.83
N GLN A 161 -14.78 -17.83 1.56
CA GLN A 161 -15.16 -19.14 2.12
C GLN A 161 -15.13 -19.18 3.66
N ASN A 162 -14.45 -18.22 4.31
CA ASN A 162 -14.48 -18.11 5.77
C ASN A 162 -15.84 -17.64 6.33
N GLY A 163 -16.74 -17.16 5.47
CA GLY A 163 -18.07 -16.63 5.82
C GLY A 163 -17.99 -15.34 6.63
N PHE A 164 -18.80 -14.38 6.27
CA PHE A 164 -18.88 -13.09 6.94
C PHE A 164 -20.35 -12.73 7.19
N PRO A 165 -20.65 -11.84 8.17
CA PRO A 165 -22.00 -11.35 8.37
C PRO A 165 -22.54 -10.64 7.12
N ASP A 166 -23.79 -10.93 6.72
CA ASP A 166 -24.39 -10.42 5.48
C ASP A 166 -24.64 -8.91 5.51
N SER A 167 -24.79 -8.31 6.68
CA SER A 167 -25.12 -6.88 6.80
C SER A 167 -23.99 -6.08 7.44
N GLY A 168 -23.59 -4.99 6.79
CA GLY A 168 -22.65 -4.01 7.34
C GLY A 168 -21.18 -4.43 7.29
N THR A 169 -20.84 -5.53 6.64
CA THR A 169 -19.44 -5.90 6.40
C THR A 169 -18.92 -5.12 5.20
N GLU A 170 -17.86 -4.36 5.40
CA GLU A 170 -17.14 -3.69 4.33
C GLU A 170 -15.90 -4.50 3.95
N TYR A 171 -15.55 -4.50 2.67
CA TYR A 171 -14.42 -5.22 2.12
C TYR A 171 -13.38 -4.27 1.53
N PHE A 172 -12.10 -4.62 1.73
CA PHE A 172 -10.98 -3.79 1.32
C PHE A 172 -9.84 -4.65 0.77
N GLY A 173 -9.27 -4.26 -0.36
CA GLY A 173 -7.94 -4.65 -0.76
C GLY A 173 -6.95 -3.66 -0.13
N VAL A 174 -5.94 -4.16 0.60
CA VAL A 174 -4.91 -3.31 1.19
C VAL A 174 -3.57 -3.68 0.57
N ILE A 175 -3.04 -2.75 -0.21
CA ILE A 175 -1.79 -2.91 -0.94
C ILE A 175 -0.70 -2.22 -0.12
N ALA A 176 0.10 -3.04 0.56
CA ALA A 176 1.13 -2.52 1.45
C ALA A 176 2.36 -1.99 0.71
N ASP A 177 2.63 -2.56 -0.46
CA ASP A 177 3.76 -2.21 -1.31
C ASP A 177 3.22 -1.54 -2.57
N GLU A 178 3.78 -0.41 -2.99
CA GLU A 178 3.24 0.40 -4.08
C GLU A 178 3.33 -0.32 -5.44
N PRO A 179 2.21 -0.57 -6.16
CA PRO A 179 2.18 -1.39 -7.38
C PRO A 179 2.51 -0.60 -8.65
N LEU A 180 3.38 0.41 -8.57
CA LEU A 180 3.64 1.38 -9.65
C LEU A 180 4.20 0.79 -10.94
N ILE A 181 4.61 -0.46 -10.96
CA ILE A 181 5.16 -1.12 -12.16
C ILE A 181 4.52 -2.48 -12.33
N LYS A 182 3.77 -2.61 -13.38
CA LYS A 182 2.73 -3.61 -13.61
C LYS A 182 3.10 -5.09 -13.67
N THR A 183 4.31 -5.50 -13.97
CA THR A 183 4.52 -6.90 -14.37
C THR A 183 5.60 -7.66 -13.62
N GLU A 184 6.46 -6.99 -12.86
CA GLU A 184 7.62 -7.64 -12.25
C GLU A 184 7.80 -7.38 -10.76
N ILE A 185 6.86 -6.66 -10.12
CA ILE A 185 6.96 -6.31 -8.70
C ILE A 185 6.04 -7.16 -7.86
N ASN A 186 6.63 -7.92 -6.94
CA ASN A 186 5.89 -8.59 -5.88
C ASN A 186 5.38 -7.56 -4.87
N CYS A 187 4.09 -7.37 -4.80
CA CYS A 187 3.45 -6.60 -3.75
C CYS A 187 2.80 -7.52 -2.70
N ARG A 188 2.65 -7.01 -1.49
CA ARG A 188 1.83 -7.64 -0.47
C ARG A 188 0.42 -7.10 -0.60
N TYR A 189 -0.48 -7.99 -0.95
CA TYR A 189 -1.89 -7.73 -1.04
C TYR A 189 -2.62 -8.42 0.11
N ASP A 190 -3.47 -7.69 0.82
CA ASP A 190 -4.27 -8.21 1.90
C ASP A 190 -5.76 -8.07 1.56
N ALA A 191 -6.46 -9.19 1.42
CA ALA A 191 -7.92 -9.23 1.40
C ALA A 191 -8.42 -8.98 2.84
N CYS A 192 -9.23 -7.96 3.03
CA CYS A 192 -9.65 -7.47 4.33
C CYS A 192 -11.17 -7.33 4.44
N SER A 193 -11.69 -7.53 5.66
CA SER A 193 -13.07 -7.20 6.01
C SER A 193 -13.15 -6.42 7.32
N SER A 194 -14.17 -5.58 7.46
CA SER A 194 -14.46 -4.86 8.71
C SER A 194 -14.98 -5.78 9.81
N ALA A 195 -15.54 -6.93 9.47
CA ALA A 195 -16.07 -7.92 10.40
C ALA A 195 -15.18 -9.16 10.50
N GLN A 196 -15.15 -9.79 11.68
CA GLN A 196 -14.52 -11.09 11.86
C GLN A 196 -15.29 -12.18 11.12
N SER A 197 -14.57 -13.11 10.50
CA SER A 197 -15.17 -14.26 9.83
C SER A 197 -15.85 -15.22 10.80
N ILE A 198 -16.87 -15.92 10.30
CA ILE A 198 -17.72 -16.85 11.08
C ILE A 198 -17.02 -18.19 11.29
N ASN A 199 -16.46 -18.75 10.23
CA ASN A 199 -15.96 -20.12 10.21
C ASN A 199 -14.53 -20.27 10.74
N LYS A 200 -13.71 -19.21 10.66
CA LYS A 200 -12.31 -19.25 11.05
C LYS A 200 -11.89 -17.90 11.64
N LYS A 201 -11.19 -17.93 12.77
CA LYS A 201 -10.63 -16.72 13.36
C LYS A 201 -9.46 -16.20 12.53
N LEU A 202 -9.69 -15.12 11.80
CA LEU A 202 -8.68 -14.42 11.02
C LEU A 202 -7.80 -13.51 11.90
N PRO A 203 -6.53 -13.28 11.53
CA PRO A 203 -5.72 -12.25 12.15
C PRO A 203 -6.32 -10.87 11.88
N SER A 204 -6.03 -9.93 12.75
CA SER A 204 -6.47 -8.55 12.59
C SER A 204 -5.31 -7.56 12.57
N LYS A 205 -5.51 -6.43 11.91
CA LYS A 205 -4.60 -5.28 11.90
C LYS A 205 -5.39 -3.98 11.91
N ALA A 206 -4.71 -2.87 12.19
CA ALA A 206 -5.29 -1.54 12.07
C ALA A 206 -4.99 -0.94 10.69
N ILE A 207 -5.98 -0.32 10.08
CA ILE A 207 -5.80 0.72 9.07
C ILE A 207 -5.87 2.04 9.82
N PHE A 208 -4.76 2.80 9.85
CA PHE A 208 -4.67 3.97 10.73
C PHE A 208 -5.48 5.18 10.26
N GLY A 209 -5.98 5.13 9.04
CA GLY A 209 -6.70 6.24 8.45
C GLY A 209 -5.76 7.36 8.00
N GLY A 210 -6.30 8.56 7.83
CA GLY A 210 -5.56 9.73 7.36
C GLY A 210 -6.20 10.36 6.13
N LYS A 211 -5.43 11.21 5.45
CA LYS A 211 -5.84 11.92 4.23
C LYS A 211 -5.55 11.03 3.00
N TYR A 212 -6.52 10.92 2.11
CA TYR A 212 -6.41 10.13 0.89
C TYR A 212 -6.97 10.88 -0.32
N ALA A 213 -6.37 10.64 -1.48
CA ALA A 213 -6.98 10.96 -2.77
C ALA A 213 -7.80 9.75 -3.23
N ARG A 214 -9.12 9.90 -3.35
CA ARG A 214 -10.06 8.86 -3.75
C ARG A 214 -10.37 8.97 -5.23
N PHE A 215 -10.07 7.93 -5.97
CA PHE A 215 -10.46 7.76 -7.36
C PHE A 215 -11.56 6.72 -7.44
N THR A 216 -12.46 6.88 -8.41
CA THR A 216 -13.51 5.90 -8.69
C THR A 216 -13.15 5.12 -9.94
N HIS A 217 -13.09 3.82 -9.79
CA HIS A 217 -13.05 2.87 -10.91
C HIS A 217 -14.46 2.31 -11.10
N THR A 218 -14.97 2.37 -12.32
CA THR A 218 -16.27 1.79 -12.71
C THR A 218 -16.01 0.68 -13.72
N GLY A 219 -16.56 -0.47 -13.48
CA GLY A 219 -16.41 -1.66 -14.32
C GLY A 219 -15.72 -2.82 -13.62
N SER A 220 -15.42 -3.87 -14.38
CA SER A 220 -14.79 -5.08 -13.86
C SER A 220 -13.44 -4.78 -13.20
N TYR A 221 -13.17 -5.47 -12.09
CA TYR A 221 -11.87 -5.42 -11.41
C TYR A 221 -10.70 -5.79 -12.35
N GLU A 222 -10.94 -6.60 -13.36
CA GLU A 222 -9.93 -6.97 -14.37
C GLU A 222 -9.35 -5.75 -15.13
N THR A 223 -10.11 -4.64 -15.20
CA THR A 223 -9.69 -3.40 -15.88
C THR A 223 -9.18 -2.32 -14.92
N ILE A 224 -9.08 -2.61 -13.63
CA ILE A 224 -8.65 -1.63 -12.61
C ILE A 224 -7.24 -1.09 -12.87
N ASP A 225 -6.41 -1.89 -13.51
CA ASP A 225 -5.04 -1.54 -13.89
C ASP A 225 -4.99 -0.38 -14.91
N GLU A 226 -6.00 -0.21 -15.76
CA GLU A 226 -6.13 0.94 -16.65
C GLU A 226 -6.33 2.24 -15.85
N THR A 227 -7.13 2.17 -14.77
CA THR A 227 -7.34 3.31 -13.88
C THR A 227 -6.07 3.65 -13.13
N TYR A 228 -5.35 2.66 -12.60
CA TYR A 228 -4.03 2.86 -12.01
C TYR A 228 -3.05 3.48 -12.99
N THR A 229 -3.02 3.02 -14.23
CA THR A 229 -2.15 3.60 -15.26
C THR A 229 -2.43 5.09 -15.47
N LYS A 230 -3.71 5.48 -15.56
CA LYS A 230 -4.10 6.90 -15.70
C LYS A 230 -3.71 7.73 -14.47
N ILE A 231 -3.90 7.18 -13.27
CA ILE A 231 -3.50 7.83 -12.02
C ILE A 231 -1.99 8.10 -12.02
N TYR A 232 -1.20 7.08 -12.33
CA TYR A 232 0.25 7.16 -12.22
C TYR A 232 0.91 7.92 -13.36
N SER A 233 0.45 7.75 -14.60
CA SER A 233 1.05 8.44 -15.75
C SER A 233 0.69 9.94 -15.80
N ARG A 234 -0.50 10.30 -15.33
CA ARG A 234 -1.00 11.67 -15.53
C ARG A 234 -1.17 12.45 -14.24
N TRP A 235 -1.84 11.86 -13.23
CA TRP A 235 -2.23 12.64 -12.06
C TRP A 235 -1.08 12.79 -11.05
N ILE A 236 -0.37 11.72 -10.72
CA ILE A 236 0.68 11.74 -9.68
C ILE A 236 1.76 12.77 -9.99
N PHE A 237 2.25 12.81 -11.23
CA PHE A 237 3.31 13.74 -11.63
C PHE A 237 2.88 15.21 -11.65
N ASN A 238 1.59 15.48 -11.82
CA ASN A 238 1.06 16.83 -11.98
C ASN A 238 0.34 17.34 -10.72
N SER A 239 0.07 16.49 -9.75
CA SER A 239 -0.74 16.84 -8.57
C SER A 239 -0.05 17.81 -7.61
N GLY A 240 1.28 17.84 -7.57
CA GLY A 240 2.05 18.60 -6.57
C GLY A 240 1.82 18.13 -5.13
N LEU A 241 1.11 17.02 -4.92
CA LEU A 241 0.79 16.48 -3.60
C LEU A 241 1.90 15.54 -3.10
N GLU A 242 2.09 15.51 -1.79
CA GLU A 242 3.00 14.60 -1.14
C GLU A 242 2.26 13.34 -0.67
N PHE A 243 2.82 12.17 -0.97
CA PHE A 243 2.26 10.88 -0.57
C PHE A 243 2.80 10.43 0.78
N SER A 244 1.94 9.83 1.60
CA SER A 244 2.34 9.22 2.86
C SER A 244 2.80 7.76 2.65
N HIS A 245 3.27 7.12 3.70
CA HIS A 245 3.70 5.71 3.69
C HIS A 245 2.59 4.73 4.06
N SER A 246 1.38 5.23 4.24
CA SER A 246 0.21 4.39 4.45
C SER A 246 -0.06 3.53 3.21
N PRO A 247 -0.69 2.37 3.35
CA PRO A 247 -1.00 1.53 2.22
C PRO A 247 -2.02 2.17 1.29
N ILE A 248 -1.98 1.79 0.03
CA ILE A 248 -3.09 2.01 -0.89
C ILE A 248 -4.24 1.11 -0.45
N ILE A 249 -5.46 1.66 -0.53
CA ILE A 249 -6.66 0.94 -0.15
C ILE A 249 -7.61 0.92 -1.33
N GLU A 250 -8.06 -0.27 -1.69
CA GLU A 250 -9.20 -0.47 -2.57
C GLU A 250 -10.42 -0.75 -1.72
N LYS A 251 -11.42 0.10 -1.79
CA LYS A 251 -12.69 -0.14 -1.11
C LYS A 251 -13.71 -0.57 -2.13
N TYR A 252 -14.29 -1.74 -1.92
CA TYR A 252 -15.35 -2.29 -2.75
C TYR A 252 -16.72 -1.85 -2.22
N GLU A 253 -17.56 -1.30 -3.08
CA GLU A 253 -18.89 -0.87 -2.66
C GLU A 253 -19.80 -2.07 -2.38
N ARG A 254 -19.64 -3.14 -3.19
CA ARG A 254 -20.21 -4.47 -2.98
C ARG A 254 -19.17 -5.53 -3.24
N HIS A 255 -19.36 -6.71 -2.68
CA HIS A 255 -18.44 -7.82 -2.94
C HIS A 255 -18.53 -8.24 -4.41
N ILE A 256 -17.37 -8.53 -5.01
CA ILE A 256 -17.22 -8.91 -6.44
C ILE A 256 -18.15 -10.07 -6.84
N GLU A 257 -18.41 -11.01 -5.92
CA GLU A 257 -19.30 -12.17 -6.16
C GLU A 257 -20.80 -11.86 -6.01
N GLN A 258 -21.18 -10.66 -5.58
CA GLN A 258 -22.59 -10.31 -5.32
C GLN A 258 -23.25 -9.48 -6.44
N GLU A 259 -22.53 -9.15 -7.49
CA GLU A 259 -23.06 -8.36 -8.60
C GLU A 259 -23.28 -9.19 -9.85
N ASP A 260 -24.53 -9.21 -10.30
CA ASP A 260 -24.94 -9.83 -11.58
C ASP A 260 -24.45 -9.02 -12.81
N ASN A 261 -24.00 -7.77 -12.61
CA ASN A 261 -23.58 -6.87 -13.68
C ASN A 261 -22.18 -6.28 -13.40
N GLN A 262 -21.16 -6.86 -14.02
CA GLN A 262 -19.77 -6.43 -13.88
C GLN A 262 -19.51 -4.99 -14.38
N GLU A 263 -20.32 -4.45 -15.27
CA GLU A 263 -20.14 -3.10 -15.81
C GLU A 263 -20.52 -2.00 -14.80
N GLU A 264 -21.29 -2.33 -13.77
CA GLU A 264 -21.73 -1.38 -12.73
C GLU A 264 -20.93 -1.48 -11.42
N GLN A 265 -19.93 -2.34 -11.38
CA GLN A 265 -19.05 -2.46 -10.19
C GLN A 265 -18.33 -1.14 -9.91
N LEU A 266 -18.30 -0.75 -8.63
CA LEU A 266 -17.59 0.43 -8.17
C LEU A 266 -16.47 0.03 -7.20
N THR A 267 -15.25 0.40 -7.55
CA THR A 267 -14.08 0.28 -6.68
C THR A 267 -13.48 1.66 -6.42
N TYR A 268 -13.35 2.02 -5.17
CA TYR A 268 -12.68 3.26 -4.78
C TYR A 268 -11.20 2.98 -4.51
N ILE A 269 -10.33 3.59 -5.30
CA ILE A 269 -8.88 3.54 -5.12
C ILE A 269 -8.46 4.74 -4.27
N LEU A 270 -7.90 4.47 -3.09
CA LEU A 270 -7.51 5.48 -2.13
C LEU A 270 -5.98 5.54 -2.04
N LEU A 271 -5.39 6.61 -2.56
CA LEU A 271 -3.96 6.88 -2.49
C LEU A 271 -3.65 7.72 -1.25
N PRO A 272 -2.73 7.29 -0.37
CA PRO A 272 -2.45 7.97 0.88
C PRO A 272 -1.68 9.27 0.67
N LEU A 273 -2.13 10.36 1.29
CA LEU A 273 -1.53 11.69 1.27
C LEU A 273 -0.95 12.09 2.62
N LYS A 274 0.01 13.04 2.61
CA LYS A 274 0.49 13.69 3.83
C LYS A 274 -0.42 14.82 4.31
#